data_ae9bb0f86c4aaa9bad55502fb2ea8b06
#
_entry.id   ae9bb0f86c4aaa9bad55502fb2ea8b06
#
_cell.length_a   1.000
_cell.length_b   1.000
_cell.length_c   1.000
_cell.angle_alpha   90.00
_cell.angle_beta   90.00
_cell.angle_gamma   90.00
#
_symmetry.space_group_name_H-M   'P 1'
#
loop_
_entity.id
_entity.type
_entity.pdbx_description
1 polymer ?
#
loop_
_entity_poly.entity_id
_entity_poly.type
_entity_poly.pdbx_seq_one_letter_code
_entity_poly.pdbx_strand_id
1 'polypeptide(L)'
;MYDIIKSSNENLGKIAGELGLTYDEIVMLRNYFTGLGRNPTDIEIQAIAQGWSEHSCYKSSKLYLKKYFSGLKSDYTILTMEDDAGVISFDKDYAYVVKMESHNHPSAVEPYGGAATGVGGIIRDVLCMGAQPVALVDSLYFGDPDNMDGNLTERFILNRVVAGIRDYGNRVGIPTVAGSTHFNKVYNGMPLVNAGCIGIVRKDHVVRSRVSVEGDLLIVCGGRTGKDGIHGVNFASKVLDKGSEENRNAVQLGNPIIKEPLIHAILEANEASIIDGMKDLGGGGL
;
A
#
# COMPACT_ATOMS: atom_id res chain seq x y z
N MET A 1 14.84 -12.86 20.48
CA MET A 1 16.11 -12.40 19.85
C MET A 1 16.57 -13.47 18.86
N TYR A 2 16.73 -13.10 17.61
CA TYR A 2 17.15 -14.02 16.54
C TYR A 2 18.69 -14.16 16.54
N ASP A 3 19.20 -15.36 16.80
CA ASP A 3 20.64 -15.63 16.63
C ASP A 3 20.91 -16.14 15.23
N ILE A 4 21.02 -15.22 14.25
CA ILE A 4 21.24 -15.57 12.86
C ILE A 4 22.70 -15.95 12.57
N ILE A 5 23.65 -15.48 13.37
CA ILE A 5 25.07 -15.72 13.16
C ILE A 5 25.44 -17.17 13.47
N LYS A 6 24.97 -17.70 14.61
CA LYS A 6 25.28 -19.06 15.05
C LYS A 6 24.29 -20.13 14.61
N SER A 7 23.18 -19.74 13.99
CA SER A 7 22.15 -20.65 13.54
C SER A 7 22.66 -21.60 12.44
N SER A 8 22.24 -22.87 12.53
CA SER A 8 22.40 -23.81 11.43
C SER A 8 21.63 -23.34 10.18
N ASN A 9 21.99 -23.82 9.00
CA ASN A 9 21.30 -23.45 7.78
C ASN A 9 19.81 -23.82 7.81
N GLU A 10 19.46 -24.94 8.44
CA GLU A 10 18.05 -25.34 8.60
C GLU A 10 17.28 -24.35 9.48
N ASN A 11 17.84 -23.95 10.63
CA ASN A 11 17.22 -22.98 11.53
C ASN A 11 17.15 -21.60 10.91
N LEU A 12 18.16 -21.21 10.12
CA LEU A 12 18.19 -19.97 9.37
C LEU A 12 17.05 -19.92 8.34
N GLY A 13 16.75 -21.04 7.65
CA GLY A 13 15.61 -21.14 6.76
C GLY A 13 14.26 -20.99 7.48
N LYS A 14 14.13 -21.52 8.70
CA LYS A 14 12.91 -21.33 9.51
C LYS A 14 12.71 -19.86 9.90
N ILE A 15 13.78 -19.21 10.38
CA ILE A 15 13.77 -17.77 10.71
C ILE A 15 13.39 -16.93 9.48
N ALA A 16 13.95 -17.26 8.30
CA ALA A 16 13.60 -16.57 7.07
C ALA A 16 12.10 -16.69 6.76
N GLY A 17 11.54 -17.92 6.85
CA GLY A 17 10.10 -18.15 6.64
C GLY A 17 9.21 -17.37 7.63
N GLU A 18 9.58 -17.32 8.92
CA GLU A 18 8.86 -16.54 9.92
C GLU A 18 8.84 -15.04 9.58
N LEU A 19 9.96 -14.51 9.09
CA LEU A 19 10.15 -13.11 8.75
C LEU A 19 9.65 -12.74 7.34
N GLY A 20 9.21 -13.70 6.52
CA GLY A 20 8.84 -13.48 5.12
C GLY A 20 10.02 -13.13 4.22
N LEU A 21 11.23 -13.56 4.61
CA LEU A 21 12.46 -13.43 3.82
C LEU A 21 12.73 -14.71 3.02
N THR A 22 13.43 -14.57 1.91
CA THR A 22 14.03 -15.72 1.21
C THR A 22 15.26 -16.22 1.95
N TYR A 23 15.69 -17.45 1.65
CA TYR A 23 16.91 -18.00 2.22
C TYR A 23 18.16 -17.17 1.88
N ASP A 24 18.24 -16.68 0.64
CA ASP A 24 19.37 -15.83 0.23
C ASP A 24 19.40 -14.49 0.98
N GLU A 25 18.23 -13.90 1.21
CA GLU A 25 18.13 -12.65 1.97
C GLU A 25 18.58 -12.81 3.43
N ILE A 26 18.17 -13.87 4.10
CA ILE A 26 18.62 -14.10 5.49
C ILE A 26 20.13 -14.43 5.55
N VAL A 27 20.69 -15.08 4.51
CA VAL A 27 22.13 -15.29 4.39
C VAL A 27 22.87 -13.96 4.20
N MET A 28 22.34 -13.05 3.38
CA MET A 28 22.90 -11.71 3.23
C MET A 28 22.92 -10.97 4.58
N LEU A 29 21.82 -11.03 5.35
CA LEU A 29 21.76 -10.44 6.70
C LEU A 29 22.76 -11.06 7.65
N ARG A 30 22.88 -12.39 7.67
CA ARG A 30 23.88 -13.09 8.47
C ARG A 30 25.29 -12.59 8.17
N ASN A 31 25.63 -12.46 6.89
CA ASN A 31 26.97 -11.98 6.49
C ASN A 31 27.20 -10.53 6.93
N TYR A 32 26.22 -9.66 6.76
CA TYR A 32 26.30 -8.26 7.21
C TYR A 32 26.49 -8.15 8.71
N PHE A 33 25.66 -8.82 9.52
CA PHE A 33 25.74 -8.76 10.98
C PHE A 33 26.97 -9.50 11.55
N THR A 34 27.46 -10.52 10.83
CA THR A 34 28.77 -11.14 11.13
C THR A 34 29.90 -10.12 11.00
N GLY A 35 29.86 -9.29 9.94
CA GLY A 35 30.82 -8.20 9.79
C GLY A 35 30.73 -7.12 10.87
N LEU A 36 29.56 -6.94 11.46
CA LEU A 36 29.35 -6.04 12.62
C LEU A 36 29.72 -6.69 13.97
N GLY A 37 30.03 -7.99 14.01
CA GLY A 37 30.38 -8.73 15.22
C GLY A 37 29.21 -8.90 16.21
N ARG A 38 27.97 -8.74 15.79
CA ARG A 38 26.77 -8.89 16.63
C ARG A 38 25.56 -9.39 15.85
N ASN A 39 24.61 -10.03 16.54
CA ASN A 39 23.31 -10.32 15.98
C ASN A 39 22.46 -9.04 15.81
N PRO A 40 21.47 -9.03 14.89
CA PRO A 40 20.47 -7.98 14.85
C PRO A 40 19.62 -7.97 16.14
N THR A 41 19.14 -6.82 16.53
CA THR A 41 18.02 -6.72 17.47
C THR A 41 16.73 -7.21 16.81
N ASP A 42 15.72 -7.53 17.61
CA ASP A 42 14.41 -7.95 17.09
C ASP A 42 13.76 -6.83 16.24
N ILE A 43 14.00 -5.57 16.59
CA ILE A 43 13.48 -4.42 15.83
C ILE A 43 14.22 -4.30 14.49
N GLU A 44 15.55 -4.38 14.48
CA GLU A 44 16.33 -4.28 13.24
C GLU A 44 15.94 -5.34 12.22
N ILE A 45 15.87 -6.61 12.64
CA ILE A 45 15.58 -7.70 11.71
C ILE A 45 14.14 -7.62 11.17
N GLN A 46 13.18 -7.21 12.00
CA GLN A 46 11.80 -7.02 11.58
C GLN A 46 11.65 -5.80 10.64
N ALA A 47 12.31 -4.69 10.95
CA ALA A 47 12.30 -3.50 10.09
C ALA A 47 12.91 -3.81 8.70
N ILE A 48 14.02 -4.54 8.67
CA ILE A 48 14.66 -4.97 7.40
C ILE A 48 13.72 -5.91 6.64
N ALA A 49 13.09 -6.87 7.31
CA ALA A 49 12.15 -7.80 6.69
C ALA A 49 10.95 -7.07 6.07
N GLN A 50 10.41 -6.05 6.75
CA GLN A 50 9.36 -5.20 6.19
C GLN A 50 9.85 -4.39 4.99
N GLY A 51 11.00 -3.71 5.11
CA GLY A 51 11.58 -2.92 4.02
C GLY A 51 11.98 -3.75 2.79
N TRP A 52 12.33 -5.02 2.97
CA TRP A 52 12.68 -5.96 1.88
C TRP A 52 11.49 -6.75 1.34
N SER A 53 10.28 -6.52 1.83
CA SER A 53 9.08 -7.10 1.24
C SER A 53 8.87 -6.60 -0.18
N GLU A 54 8.29 -7.44 -1.06
CA GLU A 54 7.90 -7.05 -2.42
C GLU A 54 7.00 -5.81 -2.42
N HIS A 55 6.13 -5.67 -1.43
CA HIS A 55 5.22 -4.54 -1.29
C HIS A 55 5.90 -3.22 -0.87
N SER A 56 7.12 -3.28 -0.33
CA SER A 56 7.88 -2.08 0.05
C SER A 56 8.92 -1.69 -0.99
N CYS A 57 9.71 -2.64 -1.49
CA CYS A 57 10.86 -2.34 -2.35
C CYS A 57 10.72 -2.82 -3.79
N TYR A 58 9.62 -3.50 -4.14
CA TYR A 58 9.38 -4.04 -5.48
C TYR A 58 10.54 -4.90 -6.00
N LYS A 59 11.16 -5.70 -5.11
CA LYS A 59 12.41 -6.43 -5.38
C LYS A 59 12.37 -7.34 -6.60
N SER A 60 11.21 -7.94 -6.89
CA SER A 60 11.01 -8.81 -8.05
C SER A 60 10.46 -8.04 -9.25
N SER A 61 9.45 -7.21 -9.05
CA SER A 61 8.72 -6.52 -10.12
C SER A 61 9.48 -5.32 -10.70
N LYS A 62 10.30 -4.65 -9.90
CA LYS A 62 11.04 -3.44 -10.32
C LYS A 62 11.91 -3.65 -11.57
N LEU A 63 12.49 -4.84 -11.73
CA LEU A 63 13.28 -5.20 -12.91
C LEU A 63 12.43 -5.15 -14.19
N TYR A 64 11.24 -5.75 -14.14
CA TYR A 64 10.31 -5.80 -15.27
C TYR A 64 9.68 -4.43 -15.54
N LEU A 65 9.29 -3.71 -14.50
CA LEU A 65 8.78 -2.36 -14.61
C LEU A 65 9.79 -1.46 -15.32
N LYS A 66 11.05 -1.47 -14.89
CA LYS A 66 12.12 -0.72 -15.56
C LYS A 66 12.31 -1.16 -17.00
N LYS A 67 12.34 -2.45 -17.27
CA LYS A 67 12.58 -3.00 -18.62
C LYS A 67 11.51 -2.56 -19.61
N TYR A 68 10.24 -2.54 -19.19
CA TYR A 68 9.11 -2.35 -20.11
C TYR A 68 8.53 -0.93 -20.10
N PHE A 69 8.71 -0.18 -19.02
CA PHE A 69 8.04 1.12 -18.84
C PHE A 69 8.99 2.32 -18.73
N SER A 70 10.25 2.16 -18.30
CA SER A 70 11.14 3.32 -18.11
C SER A 70 11.48 4.07 -19.40
N GLY A 71 11.31 3.43 -20.54
CA GLY A 71 11.54 4.04 -21.87
C GLY A 71 10.30 4.68 -22.49
N LEU A 72 9.13 4.53 -21.87
CA LEU A 72 7.90 5.12 -22.40
C LEU A 72 7.89 6.61 -22.14
N LYS A 73 7.89 7.37 -23.21
CA LYS A 73 7.77 8.83 -23.20
C LYS A 73 6.57 9.26 -24.02
N SER A 74 5.86 10.25 -23.53
CA SER A 74 4.74 10.89 -24.21
C SER A 74 4.78 12.37 -23.86
N ASP A 75 4.32 13.21 -24.75
CA ASP A 75 4.20 14.67 -24.52
C ASP A 75 3.23 14.98 -23.34
N TYR A 76 2.41 14.02 -22.98
CA TYR A 76 1.47 14.13 -21.86
C TYR A 76 2.02 13.62 -20.53
N THR A 77 3.10 12.84 -20.51
CA THR A 77 3.66 12.26 -19.28
C THR A 77 4.48 13.30 -18.53
N ILE A 78 4.05 13.62 -17.30
CA ILE A 78 4.80 14.49 -16.39
C ILE A 78 5.64 13.65 -15.44
N LEU A 79 5.02 12.65 -14.79
CA LEU A 79 5.68 11.72 -13.87
C LEU A 79 5.19 10.30 -14.08
N THR A 80 6.11 9.36 -14.12
CA THR A 80 5.80 7.93 -14.15
C THR A 80 6.85 7.14 -13.40
N MET A 81 6.42 6.22 -12.53
CA MET A 81 7.26 5.29 -11.78
C MET A 81 8.32 5.93 -10.85
N GLU A 82 8.16 7.17 -10.47
CA GLU A 82 9.14 7.91 -9.67
C GLU A 82 8.64 8.28 -8.27
N ASP A 83 7.34 8.48 -8.12
CA ASP A 83 6.70 8.93 -6.89
C ASP A 83 5.45 8.08 -6.54
N ASP A 84 4.61 8.55 -5.63
CA ASP A 84 3.47 7.80 -5.09
C ASP A 84 2.39 7.52 -6.13
N ALA A 85 2.22 8.41 -7.11
CA ALA A 85 1.25 8.24 -8.20
C ALA A 85 1.79 8.76 -9.54
N GLY A 86 1.18 8.30 -10.65
CA GLY A 86 1.46 8.81 -11.98
C GLY A 86 0.81 10.16 -12.22
N VAL A 87 1.50 11.07 -12.95
CA VAL A 87 1.00 12.40 -13.29
C VAL A 87 1.00 12.59 -14.80
N ILE A 88 -0.17 12.90 -15.36
CA ILE A 88 -0.42 13.04 -16.78
C ILE A 88 -1.00 14.43 -17.07
N SER A 89 -0.43 15.15 -18.04
CA SER A 89 -0.92 16.45 -18.48
C SER A 89 -2.36 16.35 -19.00
N PHE A 90 -3.24 17.20 -18.51
CA PHE A 90 -4.62 17.32 -19.01
C PHE A 90 -4.71 18.45 -20.05
N ASP A 91 -4.32 19.64 -19.68
CA ASP A 91 -4.25 20.81 -20.55
C ASP A 91 -2.97 21.61 -20.29
N LYS A 92 -2.93 22.89 -20.61
CA LYS A 92 -1.75 23.74 -20.37
C LYS A 92 -1.48 23.96 -18.86
N ASP A 93 -2.51 24.02 -18.03
CA ASP A 93 -2.45 24.45 -16.63
C ASP A 93 -2.62 23.27 -15.63
N TYR A 94 -3.37 22.24 -16.01
CA TYR A 94 -3.75 21.13 -15.11
C TYR A 94 -3.20 19.80 -15.53
N ALA A 95 -3.10 18.90 -14.56
CA ALA A 95 -2.71 17.52 -14.72
C ALA A 95 -3.66 16.58 -13.95
N TYR A 96 -3.80 15.36 -14.45
CA TYR A 96 -4.37 14.23 -13.71
C TYR A 96 -3.30 13.55 -12.89
N VAL A 97 -3.65 13.17 -11.68
CA VAL A 97 -2.88 12.24 -10.83
C VAL A 97 -3.69 10.96 -10.71
N VAL A 98 -3.07 9.83 -11.02
CA VAL A 98 -3.76 8.54 -11.04
C VAL A 98 -2.95 7.50 -10.29
N LYS A 99 -3.62 6.80 -9.39
CA LYS A 99 -3.11 5.63 -8.68
C LYS A 99 -4.13 4.51 -8.72
N MET A 100 -3.66 3.29 -8.95
CA MET A 100 -4.44 2.07 -8.76
C MET A 100 -3.58 1.06 -8.01
N GLU A 101 -4.16 0.41 -7.02
CA GLU A 101 -3.47 -0.57 -6.19
C GLU A 101 -4.42 -1.68 -5.76
N SER A 102 -3.88 -2.88 -5.54
CA SER A 102 -4.63 -4.02 -5.05
C SER A 102 -4.49 -4.16 -3.53
N HIS A 103 -5.59 -4.53 -2.85
CA HIS A 103 -5.61 -4.79 -1.41
C HIS A 103 -6.27 -6.14 -1.11
N ASN A 104 -5.71 -7.22 -1.68
CA ASN A 104 -6.32 -8.53 -1.80
C ASN A 104 -6.29 -9.33 -0.50
N HIS A 105 -5.09 -9.62 0.04
CA HIS A 105 -4.91 -10.41 1.27
C HIS A 105 -5.67 -9.82 2.47
N PRO A 106 -5.57 -8.50 2.76
CA PRO A 106 -6.37 -7.91 3.82
C PRO A 106 -7.87 -8.08 3.61
N SER A 107 -8.34 -7.97 2.36
CA SER A 107 -9.76 -8.13 2.02
C SER A 107 -10.23 -9.59 2.10
N ALA A 108 -9.34 -10.57 1.95
CA ALA A 108 -9.69 -11.97 2.14
C ALA A 108 -9.93 -12.34 3.63
N VAL A 109 -9.23 -11.66 4.55
CA VAL A 109 -9.26 -11.97 5.99
C VAL A 109 -10.22 -11.05 6.75
N GLU A 110 -10.21 -9.76 6.46
CA GLU A 110 -11.13 -8.75 7.00
C GLU A 110 -11.68 -7.89 5.85
N PRO A 111 -12.73 -8.37 5.15
CA PRO A 111 -13.14 -7.79 3.87
C PRO A 111 -13.53 -6.31 3.92
N TYR A 112 -14.19 -5.89 5.01
CA TYR A 112 -14.61 -4.49 5.15
C TYR A 112 -13.41 -3.55 5.38
N GLY A 113 -12.59 -3.83 6.38
CA GLY A 113 -11.43 -3.01 6.71
C GLY A 113 -10.34 -3.08 5.66
N GLY A 114 -10.13 -4.27 5.07
CA GLY A 114 -9.18 -4.47 3.98
C GLY A 114 -9.52 -3.61 2.76
N ALA A 115 -10.77 -3.62 2.32
CA ALA A 115 -11.22 -2.81 1.19
C ALA A 115 -11.24 -1.31 1.51
N ALA A 116 -11.71 -0.93 2.71
CA ALA A 116 -11.69 0.46 3.18
C ALA A 116 -10.26 1.04 3.23
N THR A 117 -9.30 0.27 3.74
CA THR A 117 -7.89 0.68 3.78
C THR A 117 -7.29 0.80 2.39
N GLY A 118 -7.66 -0.11 1.47
CA GLY A 118 -7.26 -0.02 0.07
C GLY A 118 -7.67 1.33 -0.56
N VAL A 119 -8.92 1.74 -0.37
CA VAL A 119 -9.39 3.06 -0.81
C VAL A 119 -8.62 4.19 -0.12
N GLY A 120 -8.39 4.07 1.19
CA GLY A 120 -7.64 5.09 1.95
C GLY A 120 -6.20 5.26 1.49
N GLY A 121 -5.53 4.18 1.10
CA GLY A 121 -4.16 4.19 0.58
C GLY A 121 -4.04 4.97 -0.74
N ILE A 122 -4.85 4.63 -1.74
CA ILE A 122 -4.79 5.30 -3.05
C ILE A 122 -5.22 6.78 -3.02
N ILE A 123 -6.14 7.15 -2.12
CA ILE A 123 -6.47 8.57 -1.87
C ILE A 123 -5.26 9.31 -1.31
N ARG A 124 -4.52 8.67 -0.41
CA ARG A 124 -3.32 9.25 0.20
C ARG A 124 -2.20 9.44 -0.81
N ASP A 125 -1.97 8.46 -1.68
CA ASP A 125 -0.99 8.55 -2.77
C ASP A 125 -1.28 9.75 -3.68
N VAL A 126 -2.54 9.90 -4.12
CA VAL A 126 -2.97 11.01 -4.96
C VAL A 126 -2.81 12.36 -4.24
N LEU A 127 -3.18 12.41 -2.96
CA LEU A 127 -3.06 13.60 -2.13
C LEU A 127 -1.59 14.03 -1.95
N CYS A 128 -0.68 13.06 -1.77
CA CYS A 128 0.74 13.32 -1.60
C CYS A 128 1.43 13.87 -2.86
N MET A 129 0.77 13.76 -4.02
CA MET A 129 1.20 14.46 -5.25
C MET A 129 0.67 15.90 -5.34
N GLY A 130 0.05 16.43 -4.28
CA GLY A 130 -0.59 17.75 -4.24
C GLY A 130 -1.95 17.82 -4.93
N ALA A 131 -2.52 16.69 -5.32
CA ALA A 131 -3.76 16.65 -6.09
C ALA A 131 -5.00 16.53 -5.22
N GLN A 132 -6.07 17.24 -5.61
CA GLN A 132 -7.41 17.04 -5.09
C GLN A 132 -7.96 15.70 -5.59
N PRO A 133 -8.19 14.69 -4.73
CA PRO A 133 -8.89 13.48 -5.13
C PRO A 133 -10.34 13.81 -5.53
N VAL A 134 -10.77 13.38 -6.73
CA VAL A 134 -12.09 13.73 -7.27
C VAL A 134 -12.94 12.53 -7.63
N ALA A 135 -12.32 11.36 -7.87
CA ALA A 135 -13.04 10.17 -8.27
C ALA A 135 -12.33 8.91 -7.81
N LEU A 136 -13.11 7.90 -7.41
CA LEU A 136 -12.68 6.53 -7.21
C LEU A 136 -13.15 5.67 -8.37
N VAL A 137 -12.34 4.66 -8.68
CA VAL A 137 -12.67 3.59 -9.62
C VAL A 137 -12.28 2.26 -8.98
N ASP A 138 -12.95 1.16 -9.36
CA ASP A 138 -12.59 -0.15 -8.85
C ASP A 138 -12.67 -1.25 -9.93
N SER A 139 -11.94 -2.35 -9.68
CA SER A 139 -12.05 -3.57 -10.48
C SER A 139 -11.97 -4.75 -9.51
N LEU A 140 -13.12 -5.39 -9.30
CA LEU A 140 -13.33 -6.37 -8.25
C LEU A 140 -13.51 -7.77 -8.84
N TYR A 141 -12.86 -8.75 -8.23
CA TYR A 141 -12.95 -10.14 -8.64
C TYR A 141 -13.25 -11.00 -7.41
N PHE A 142 -14.30 -11.80 -7.49
CA PHE A 142 -14.77 -12.65 -6.40
C PHE A 142 -14.93 -14.09 -6.87
N GLY A 143 -14.96 -15.00 -5.91
CA GLY A 143 -15.34 -16.38 -6.12
C GLY A 143 -16.83 -16.52 -6.47
N ASP A 144 -17.29 -17.76 -6.52
CA ASP A 144 -18.70 -18.08 -6.76
C ASP A 144 -19.55 -17.62 -5.56
N PRO A 145 -20.49 -16.66 -5.71
CA PRO A 145 -21.30 -16.16 -4.60
C PRO A 145 -22.13 -17.23 -3.87
N ASP A 146 -22.36 -18.35 -4.51
CA ASP A 146 -23.10 -19.49 -3.93
C ASP A 146 -22.16 -20.51 -3.26
N ASN A 147 -20.84 -20.30 -3.33
CA ASN A 147 -19.88 -21.14 -2.63
C ASN A 147 -19.95 -20.88 -1.12
N MET A 148 -20.18 -21.95 -0.37
CA MET A 148 -20.25 -21.95 1.10
C MET A 148 -19.01 -22.56 1.76
N ASP A 149 -18.05 -23.02 0.96
CA ASP A 149 -16.81 -23.61 1.46
C ASP A 149 -15.83 -22.49 1.89
N GLY A 150 -15.18 -22.72 3.02
CA GLY A 150 -14.20 -21.77 3.55
C GLY A 150 -14.64 -21.11 4.85
N ASN A 151 -13.75 -20.30 5.43
CA ASN A 151 -14.00 -19.63 6.70
C ASN A 151 -14.99 -18.47 6.57
N LEU A 152 -14.97 -17.79 5.43
CA LEU A 152 -15.92 -16.75 5.06
C LEU A 152 -16.62 -17.16 3.75
N THR A 153 -17.94 -17.00 3.69
CA THR A 153 -18.67 -17.26 2.44
C THR A 153 -18.34 -16.18 1.41
N GLU A 154 -18.31 -16.54 0.13
CA GLU A 154 -18.01 -15.59 -0.96
C GLU A 154 -19.00 -14.42 -0.98
N ARG A 155 -20.27 -14.67 -0.67
CA ARG A 155 -21.28 -13.63 -0.56
C ARG A 155 -21.03 -12.66 0.59
N PHE A 156 -20.50 -13.14 1.72
CA PHE A 156 -20.10 -12.29 2.82
C PHE A 156 -18.90 -11.41 2.43
N ILE A 157 -17.88 -12.00 1.79
CA ILE A 157 -16.69 -11.27 1.31
C ILE A 157 -17.12 -10.15 0.36
N LEU A 158 -17.91 -10.46 -0.67
CA LEU A 158 -18.44 -9.49 -1.62
C LEU A 158 -19.16 -8.34 -0.93
N ASN A 159 -20.13 -8.64 -0.06
CA ASN A 159 -20.93 -7.62 0.60
C ASN A 159 -20.08 -6.70 1.50
N ARG A 160 -19.11 -7.27 2.19
CA ARG A 160 -18.24 -6.51 3.10
C ARG A 160 -17.22 -5.67 2.35
N VAL A 161 -16.63 -6.16 1.27
CA VAL A 161 -15.73 -5.40 0.39
C VAL A 161 -16.46 -4.18 -0.18
N VAL A 162 -17.64 -4.39 -0.78
CA VAL A 162 -18.46 -3.30 -1.33
C VAL A 162 -18.84 -2.28 -0.25
N ALA A 163 -19.20 -2.76 0.95
CA ALA A 163 -19.52 -1.88 2.07
C ALA A 163 -18.29 -1.04 2.50
N GLY A 164 -17.10 -1.63 2.55
CA GLY A 164 -15.86 -0.93 2.89
C GLY A 164 -15.53 0.19 1.91
N ILE A 165 -15.59 -0.09 0.61
CA ILE A 165 -15.37 0.90 -0.46
C ILE A 165 -16.42 2.03 -0.35
N ARG A 166 -17.71 1.66 -0.28
CA ARG A 166 -18.83 2.61 -0.17
C ARG A 166 -18.68 3.55 1.03
N ASP A 167 -18.47 2.98 2.21
CA ASP A 167 -18.48 3.75 3.45
C ASP A 167 -17.25 4.67 3.55
N TYR A 168 -16.10 4.22 3.04
CA TYR A 168 -14.91 5.07 2.99
C TYR A 168 -15.11 6.24 2.03
N GLY A 169 -15.53 5.97 0.78
CA GLY A 169 -15.78 6.99 -0.24
C GLY A 169 -16.83 8.02 0.23
N ASN A 170 -17.95 7.55 0.79
CA ASN A 170 -18.99 8.42 1.32
C ASN A 170 -18.50 9.33 2.44
N ARG A 171 -17.63 8.82 3.33
CA ARG A 171 -17.12 9.60 4.47
C ARG A 171 -16.12 10.69 4.06
N VAL A 172 -15.34 10.45 3.03
CA VAL A 172 -14.38 11.45 2.50
C VAL A 172 -14.97 12.29 1.37
N GLY A 173 -16.24 12.04 0.97
CA GLY A 173 -16.93 12.80 -0.05
C GLY A 173 -16.43 12.56 -1.48
N ILE A 174 -15.75 11.43 -1.76
CA ILE A 174 -15.22 11.11 -3.08
C ILE A 174 -16.05 9.97 -3.68
N PRO A 175 -16.75 10.18 -4.81
CA PRO A 175 -17.61 9.17 -5.40
C PRO A 175 -16.81 8.09 -6.15
N THR A 176 -17.27 6.83 -6.08
CA THR A 176 -16.87 5.79 -7.03
C THR A 176 -17.66 5.98 -8.33
N VAL A 177 -16.99 6.40 -9.40
CA VAL A 177 -17.63 6.82 -10.66
C VAL A 177 -17.66 5.73 -11.73
N ALA A 178 -16.81 4.72 -11.61
CA ALA A 178 -16.75 3.59 -12.52
C ALA A 178 -16.15 2.37 -11.81
N GLY A 179 -16.48 1.19 -12.32
CA GLY A 179 -15.92 -0.05 -11.80
C GLY A 179 -16.43 -1.26 -12.58
N SER A 180 -15.86 -2.42 -12.24
CA SER A 180 -16.30 -3.71 -12.77
C SER A 180 -16.26 -4.76 -11.68
N THR A 181 -17.19 -5.72 -11.76
CA THR A 181 -17.23 -6.87 -10.84
C THR A 181 -17.29 -8.16 -11.65
N HIS A 182 -16.39 -9.08 -11.35
CA HIS A 182 -16.24 -10.35 -12.04
C HIS A 182 -16.29 -11.52 -11.05
N PHE A 183 -16.84 -12.63 -11.48
CA PHE A 183 -16.98 -13.84 -10.67
C PHE A 183 -16.31 -15.02 -11.36
N ASN A 184 -15.45 -15.73 -10.64
CA ASN A 184 -14.86 -16.97 -11.10
C ASN A 184 -14.40 -17.80 -9.90
N LYS A 185 -14.64 -19.12 -9.94
CA LYS A 185 -14.24 -20.06 -8.87
C LYS A 185 -12.76 -20.02 -8.50
N VAL A 186 -11.90 -19.55 -9.39
CA VAL A 186 -10.46 -19.38 -9.10
C VAL A 186 -10.20 -18.37 -7.96
N TYR A 187 -11.14 -17.46 -7.71
CA TYR A 187 -11.04 -16.46 -6.65
C TYR A 187 -11.73 -16.87 -5.35
N ASN A 188 -12.20 -18.12 -5.23
CA ASN A 188 -12.80 -18.59 -3.97
C ASN A 188 -11.82 -18.41 -2.81
N GLY A 189 -12.25 -17.70 -1.76
CA GLY A 189 -11.45 -17.38 -0.58
C GLY A 189 -10.37 -16.32 -0.76
N MET A 190 -10.13 -15.87 -2.00
CA MET A 190 -9.09 -14.87 -2.31
C MET A 190 -9.60 -13.85 -3.34
N PRO A 191 -10.39 -12.86 -2.93
CA PRO A 191 -10.86 -11.82 -3.82
C PRO A 191 -9.70 -10.95 -4.32
N LEU A 192 -9.83 -10.42 -5.53
CA LEU A 192 -8.97 -9.32 -5.97
C LEU A 192 -9.74 -8.01 -5.82
N VAL A 193 -9.24 -7.14 -4.98
CA VAL A 193 -9.82 -5.84 -4.68
C VAL A 193 -8.85 -4.78 -5.19
N ASN A 194 -9.10 -4.28 -6.40
CA ASN A 194 -8.29 -3.22 -6.99
C ASN A 194 -9.07 -1.92 -6.87
N ALA A 195 -8.50 -0.97 -6.16
CA ALA A 195 -9.06 0.35 -6.00
C ALA A 195 -8.16 1.38 -6.70
N GLY A 196 -8.78 2.33 -7.39
CA GLY A 196 -8.10 3.42 -8.07
C GLY A 196 -8.66 4.78 -7.63
N CYS A 197 -7.79 5.78 -7.65
CA CYS A 197 -8.14 7.15 -7.37
C CYS A 197 -7.62 8.05 -8.47
N ILE A 198 -8.44 9.01 -8.88
CA ILE A 198 -8.10 10.06 -9.82
C ILE A 198 -8.15 11.38 -9.07
N GLY A 199 -7.10 12.17 -9.21
CA GLY A 199 -7.02 13.53 -8.70
C GLY A 199 -6.73 14.54 -9.79
N ILE A 200 -6.94 15.81 -9.48
CA ILE A 200 -6.64 16.95 -10.34
C ILE A 200 -5.70 17.88 -9.57
N VAL A 201 -4.67 18.36 -10.25
CA VAL A 201 -3.70 19.30 -9.67
C VAL A 201 -3.29 20.34 -10.73
N ARG A 202 -3.01 21.55 -10.30
CA ARG A 202 -2.28 22.52 -11.14
C ARG A 202 -0.84 22.04 -11.31
N LYS A 203 -0.31 22.16 -12.52
CA LYS A 203 1.04 21.65 -12.83
C LYS A 203 2.14 22.28 -11.97
N ASP A 204 1.97 23.54 -11.57
CA ASP A 204 2.90 24.27 -10.69
C ASP A 204 2.73 23.93 -9.19
N HIS A 205 1.73 23.12 -8.83
CA HIS A 205 1.45 22.62 -7.47
C HIS A 205 1.66 21.11 -7.32
N VAL A 206 2.27 20.46 -8.32
CA VAL A 206 2.64 19.04 -8.20
C VAL A 206 3.76 18.90 -7.17
N VAL A 207 3.46 18.18 -6.09
CA VAL A 207 4.41 17.89 -5.02
C VAL A 207 5.17 16.60 -5.30
N ARG A 208 6.43 16.54 -4.90
CA ARG A 208 7.31 15.38 -5.06
C ARG A 208 7.67 14.79 -3.69
N SER A 209 7.96 13.50 -3.70
CA SER A 209 8.41 12.76 -2.50
C SER A 209 9.89 13.01 -2.22
N ARG A 210 10.25 14.23 -1.84
CA ARG A 210 11.65 14.62 -1.56
C ARG A 210 11.75 15.74 -0.54
N VAL A 211 12.83 15.77 0.20
CA VAL A 211 13.27 16.95 0.97
C VAL A 211 14.07 17.83 0.02
N SER A 212 13.75 19.12 -0.05
CA SER A 212 14.28 20.02 -1.05
C SER A 212 15.43 20.87 -0.52
N VAL A 213 15.38 21.28 0.74
CA VAL A 213 16.34 22.25 1.33
C VAL A 213 16.78 21.76 2.70
N GLU A 214 18.07 22.01 3.03
CA GLU A 214 18.58 21.79 4.37
C GLU A 214 17.91 22.76 5.35
N GLY A 215 17.36 22.21 6.42
CA GLY A 215 16.59 22.96 7.42
C GLY A 215 15.08 22.84 7.29
N ASP A 216 14.58 22.13 6.27
CA ASP A 216 13.16 21.83 6.16
C ASP A 216 12.66 21.04 7.37
N LEU A 217 11.44 21.34 7.80
CA LEU A 217 10.80 20.66 8.92
C LEU A 217 10.05 19.43 8.40
N LEU A 218 10.34 18.26 8.98
CA LEU A 218 9.58 17.04 8.73
C LEU A 218 8.38 16.99 9.67
N ILE A 219 7.18 17.04 9.10
CA ILE A 219 5.92 17.03 9.85
C ILE A 219 5.17 15.74 9.56
N VAL A 220 4.87 14.95 10.59
CA VAL A 220 4.02 13.75 10.48
C VAL A 220 2.58 14.13 10.76
N CYS A 221 1.71 14.00 9.76
CA CYS A 221 0.29 14.30 9.84
C CYS A 221 -0.55 13.02 9.71
N GLY A 222 -1.55 12.87 10.56
CA GLY A 222 -2.48 11.74 10.47
C GLY A 222 -3.09 11.34 11.81
N GLY A 223 -3.72 10.17 11.84
CA GLY A 223 -4.28 9.59 13.06
C GLY A 223 -3.19 9.05 14.00
N ARG A 224 -3.63 8.72 15.20
CA ARG A 224 -2.74 8.04 16.16
C ARG A 224 -2.36 6.66 15.61
N THR A 225 -1.08 6.34 15.67
CA THR A 225 -0.60 4.99 15.38
C THR A 225 -1.01 4.03 16.50
N GLY A 226 -1.49 2.85 16.11
CA GLY A 226 -1.83 1.74 16.99
C GLY A 226 -1.01 0.50 16.67
N LYS A 227 -1.54 -0.65 17.04
CA LYS A 227 -0.93 -1.95 16.70
C LYS A 227 -1.50 -2.55 15.41
N ASP A 228 -2.51 -1.93 14.82
CA ASP A 228 -3.15 -2.39 13.59
C ASP A 228 -2.22 -2.20 12.41
N GLY A 229 -2.13 -3.21 11.55
CA GLY A 229 -1.26 -3.19 10.38
C GLY A 229 0.19 -3.60 10.65
N ILE A 230 0.57 -3.91 11.88
CA ILE A 230 1.89 -4.48 12.18
C ILE A 230 2.04 -5.80 11.41
N HIS A 231 3.16 -5.95 10.71
CA HIS A 231 3.44 -7.06 9.79
C HIS A 231 2.50 -7.16 8.58
N GLY A 232 1.69 -6.15 8.29
CA GLY A 232 0.74 -6.15 7.19
C GLY A 232 1.39 -6.43 5.83
N VAL A 233 2.55 -5.85 5.56
CA VAL A 233 3.31 -6.04 4.32
C VAL A 233 3.82 -7.48 4.19
N ASN A 234 4.32 -8.07 5.28
CA ASN A 234 4.71 -9.48 5.34
C ASN A 234 3.50 -10.40 5.15
N PHE A 235 2.40 -10.10 5.81
CA PHE A 235 1.15 -10.84 5.66
C PHE A 235 0.66 -10.84 4.21
N ALA A 236 0.70 -9.68 3.54
CA ALA A 236 0.31 -9.55 2.14
C ALA A 236 1.18 -10.36 1.16
N SER A 237 2.36 -10.80 1.58
CA SER A 237 3.30 -11.61 0.78
C SER A 237 3.22 -13.11 1.09
N LYS A 238 2.40 -13.56 2.05
CA LYS A 238 2.26 -14.98 2.43
C LYS A 238 1.15 -15.66 1.63
N VAL A 239 1.26 -16.98 1.47
CA VAL A 239 0.13 -17.80 0.99
C VAL A 239 -0.89 -17.90 2.12
N LEU A 240 -2.16 -17.62 1.80
CA LEU A 240 -3.25 -17.74 2.77
C LEU A 240 -3.55 -19.22 3.04
N ASP A 241 -3.72 -19.54 4.31
CA ASP A 241 -4.13 -20.85 4.81
C ASP A 241 -5.29 -20.73 5.82
N LYS A 242 -5.74 -21.86 6.36
CA LYS A 242 -6.85 -21.87 7.34
C LYS A 242 -6.53 -21.14 8.65
N GLY A 243 -5.26 -20.89 8.98
CA GLY A 243 -4.82 -20.12 10.13
C GLY A 243 -4.69 -18.61 9.89
N SER A 244 -4.90 -18.17 8.66
CA SER A 244 -4.69 -16.76 8.27
C SER A 244 -5.69 -15.79 8.93
N GLU A 245 -6.82 -16.26 9.46
CA GLU A 245 -7.77 -15.45 10.24
C GLU A 245 -7.18 -14.89 11.53
N GLU A 246 -6.19 -15.55 12.12
CA GLU A 246 -5.50 -15.07 13.31
C GLU A 246 -4.69 -13.78 13.02
N ASN A 247 -4.43 -13.50 11.74
CA ASN A 247 -3.71 -12.33 11.27
C ASN A 247 -4.61 -11.10 11.01
N ARG A 248 -5.85 -11.07 11.48
CA ARG A 248 -6.73 -9.89 11.34
C ARG A 248 -6.10 -8.60 11.87
N ASN A 249 -5.26 -8.69 12.88
CA ASN A 249 -4.51 -7.55 13.42
C ASN A 249 -3.47 -6.98 12.44
N ALA A 250 -3.08 -7.74 11.41
CA ALA A 250 -2.20 -7.27 10.35
C ALA A 250 -2.93 -6.37 9.34
N VAL A 251 -4.26 -6.36 9.36
CA VAL A 251 -5.07 -5.46 8.53
C VAL A 251 -5.10 -4.07 9.17
N GLN A 252 -4.67 -3.07 8.43
CA GLN A 252 -4.76 -1.68 8.84
C GLN A 252 -6.22 -1.24 8.97
N LEU A 253 -6.53 -0.45 9.99
CA LEU A 253 -7.82 0.19 10.12
C LEU A 253 -7.87 1.48 9.30
N GLY A 254 -8.65 1.47 8.23
CA GLY A 254 -8.95 2.67 7.48
C GLY A 254 -9.85 3.61 8.29
N ASN A 255 -9.38 4.82 8.60
CA ASN A 255 -10.18 5.81 9.32
C ASN A 255 -10.49 7.02 8.43
N PRO A 256 -11.62 7.02 7.71
CA PRO A 256 -11.99 8.11 6.82
C PRO A 256 -12.35 9.42 7.55
N ILE A 257 -12.76 9.35 8.83
CA ILE A 257 -13.11 10.54 9.62
C ILE A 257 -11.89 11.44 9.85
N ILE A 258 -10.71 10.83 10.05
CA ILE A 258 -9.45 11.60 10.19
C ILE A 258 -8.94 12.02 8.81
N LYS A 259 -9.16 11.20 7.78
CA LYS A 259 -8.69 11.46 6.42
C LYS A 259 -9.34 12.69 5.80
N GLU A 260 -10.62 12.88 6.00
CA GLU A 260 -11.38 13.96 5.37
C GLU A 260 -10.83 15.36 5.73
N PRO A 261 -10.70 15.76 7.02
CA PRO A 261 -10.12 17.06 7.35
C PRO A 261 -8.65 17.19 6.95
N LEU A 262 -7.91 16.07 6.93
CA LEU A 262 -6.52 16.06 6.48
C LEU A 262 -6.38 16.36 4.98
N ILE A 263 -7.31 15.89 4.14
CA ILE A 263 -7.35 16.25 2.72
C ILE A 263 -7.43 17.75 2.56
N HIS A 264 -8.37 18.41 3.24
CA HIS A 264 -8.55 19.86 3.16
C HIS A 264 -7.32 20.62 3.66
N ALA A 265 -6.80 20.27 4.84
CA ALA A 265 -5.63 20.93 5.41
C ALA A 265 -4.39 20.84 4.53
N ILE A 266 -4.13 19.66 3.93
CA ILE A 266 -2.98 19.44 3.04
C ILE A 266 -3.14 20.23 1.74
N LEU A 267 -4.33 20.24 1.14
CA LEU A 267 -4.56 20.98 -0.09
C LEU A 267 -4.45 22.49 0.13
N GLU A 268 -4.97 23.00 1.23
CA GLU A 268 -4.84 24.42 1.61
C GLU A 268 -3.37 24.80 1.84
N ALA A 269 -2.60 23.94 2.52
CA ALA A 269 -1.17 24.14 2.73
C ALA A 269 -0.38 24.11 1.41
N ASN A 270 -0.73 23.23 0.48
CA ASN A 270 -0.12 23.17 -0.85
C ASN A 270 -0.45 24.41 -1.68
N GLU A 271 -1.70 24.87 -1.67
CA GLU A 271 -2.13 26.11 -2.35
C GLU A 271 -1.39 27.34 -1.78
N ALA A 272 -1.14 27.34 -0.47
CA ALA A 272 -0.33 28.37 0.19
C ALA A 272 1.17 28.27 -0.08
N SER A 273 1.61 27.27 -0.85
CA SER A 273 3.03 27.00 -1.20
C SER A 273 3.96 26.88 0.02
N ILE A 274 3.46 26.27 1.12
CA ILE A 274 4.24 26.00 2.33
C ILE A 274 4.68 24.53 2.43
N ILE A 275 4.45 23.72 1.41
CA ILE A 275 4.86 22.33 1.31
C ILE A 275 5.88 22.19 0.21
N ASP A 276 7.12 21.78 0.55
CA ASP A 276 8.20 21.53 -0.39
C ASP A 276 8.25 20.08 -0.87
N GLY A 277 7.76 19.16 -0.06
CA GLY A 277 7.69 17.75 -0.38
C GLY A 277 6.66 17.01 0.46
N MET A 278 6.16 15.91 -0.06
CA MET A 278 5.18 15.05 0.63
C MET A 278 5.44 13.59 0.32
N LYS A 279 5.23 12.76 1.31
CA LYS A 279 5.30 11.30 1.16
C LYS A 279 4.23 10.64 2.02
N ASP A 280 3.53 9.70 1.45
CA ASP A 280 2.67 8.85 2.24
C ASP A 280 3.50 7.85 3.06
N LEU A 281 3.02 7.48 4.23
CA LEU A 281 3.63 6.45 5.05
C LEU A 281 2.91 5.12 4.77
N GLY A 282 3.39 4.42 3.74
CA GLY A 282 2.90 3.11 3.36
C GLY A 282 3.45 1.98 4.25
N GLY A 283 3.52 0.77 3.71
CA GLY A 283 3.92 -0.44 4.45
C GLY A 283 5.34 -0.44 5.01
N GLY A 284 6.22 0.42 4.50
CA GLY A 284 7.60 0.61 4.99
C GLY A 284 7.72 1.60 6.15
N GLY A 285 6.71 2.38 6.44
CA GLY A 285 6.74 3.45 7.44
C GLY A 285 7.61 4.65 7.03
N LEU A 286 8.26 5.27 8.02
CA LEU A 286 9.18 6.41 7.84
C LEU A 286 10.49 6.00 7.19
#